data_8a77d1921b6f0c826bb8a100c727392e
#
_entry.id   8a77d1921b6f0c826bb8a100c727392e
#
_cell.length_a   1.000
_cell.length_b   1.000
_cell.length_c   1.000
_cell.angle_alpha   90.00
_cell.angle_beta   90.00
_cell.angle_gamma   90.00
#
_symmetry.space_group_name_H-M   'P 1'
#
loop_
_entity.id
_entity.type
_entity.pdbx_description
1 polymer ?
#
loop_
_entity_poly.entity_id
_entity_poly.type
_entity_poly.pdbx_seq_one_letter_code
_entity_poly.pdbx_strand_id
1 'polypeptide(L)'
;MNIGITKKKNAYTPEAYAYKNYLEKYGCQIQFDYEDNLDPNNDINIFFMGIRPFWNREKGNAIEIHEYQSLSTGSYPKLKDYIKKVVNIKPNKRIFLNENVHKGFCFQDSIPFIYRDMGVDSSFFNLKKNIEPEYDIVYCGSISGRVGLVDAIIKLSSQYKIIVIGSIEKEVYSLFENAGIVMTGRIDRKFIPEIYAKCKYGLNYTPDIYPYNIQTSTKTLEYLASGLEVISNRYYWAEDFCLRNNISFHWYNNMEIIFSSTIDNDLSVIKNYEWNNVLERIKFLDYIKADK
;
A
#
# COMPACT_ATOMS: atom_id res chain seq x y z
N MET A 1 -6.26 9.02 -26.18
CA MET A 1 -7.07 8.01 -25.47
C MET A 1 -7.53 8.62 -24.17
N ASN A 2 -8.86 8.58 -23.90
CA ASN A 2 -9.46 9.13 -22.70
C ASN A 2 -9.63 8.01 -21.68
N ILE A 3 -9.05 8.17 -20.49
CA ILE A 3 -9.07 7.13 -19.45
C ILE A 3 -9.63 7.72 -18.16
N GLY A 4 -10.71 7.12 -17.66
CA GLY A 4 -11.23 7.40 -16.34
C GLY A 4 -10.52 6.56 -15.28
N ILE A 5 -10.11 7.18 -14.18
CA ILE A 5 -9.51 6.50 -13.03
C ILE A 5 -10.24 6.95 -11.77
N THR A 6 -10.78 6.00 -11.00
CA THR A 6 -11.49 6.32 -9.77
C THR A 6 -10.53 6.74 -8.65
N LYS A 7 -10.91 7.76 -7.89
CA LYS A 7 -10.34 8.10 -6.58
C LYS A 7 -11.31 7.74 -5.46
N LYS A 8 -10.81 7.47 -4.27
CA LYS A 8 -11.65 7.16 -3.09
C LYS A 8 -11.85 8.39 -2.22
N LYS A 9 -13.10 8.62 -1.74
CA LYS A 9 -13.44 9.80 -0.90
C LYS A 9 -12.67 9.82 0.43
N ASN A 10 -12.48 8.65 1.05
CA ASN A 10 -11.95 8.53 2.42
C ASN A 10 -10.64 7.76 2.53
N ALA A 11 -10.00 7.44 1.41
CA ALA A 11 -8.75 6.71 1.39
C ALA A 11 -7.79 7.30 0.35
N TYR A 12 -6.53 7.37 0.72
CA TYR A 12 -5.47 7.65 -0.23
C TYR A 12 -5.15 6.37 -0.99
N THR A 13 -5.24 6.43 -2.32
CA THR A 13 -4.93 5.34 -3.25
C THR A 13 -3.70 5.74 -4.08
N PRO A 14 -2.47 5.51 -3.58
CA PRO A 14 -1.24 5.93 -4.26
C PRO A 14 -1.13 5.40 -5.68
N GLU A 15 -1.65 4.20 -5.94
CA GLU A 15 -1.68 3.55 -7.23
C GLU A 15 -2.53 4.32 -8.26
N ALA A 16 -3.62 4.94 -7.84
CA ALA A 16 -4.44 5.75 -8.74
C ALA A 16 -3.68 6.98 -9.25
N TYR A 17 -2.92 7.62 -8.38
CA TYR A 17 -2.01 8.71 -8.76
C TYR A 17 -0.86 8.22 -9.63
N ALA A 18 -0.31 7.06 -9.32
CA ALA A 18 0.76 6.45 -10.11
C ALA A 18 0.28 6.13 -11.54
N TYR A 19 -0.91 5.55 -11.69
CA TYR A 19 -1.51 5.27 -12.99
C TYR A 19 -1.74 6.55 -13.78
N LYS A 20 -2.33 7.57 -13.13
CA LYS A 20 -2.52 8.89 -13.75
C LYS A 20 -1.19 9.42 -14.30
N ASN A 21 -0.17 9.55 -13.44
CA ASN A 21 1.12 10.11 -13.80
C ASN A 21 1.83 9.29 -14.91
N TYR A 22 1.73 7.97 -14.83
CA TYR A 22 2.30 7.08 -15.84
C TYR A 22 1.61 7.23 -17.19
N LEU A 23 0.28 7.18 -17.23
CA LEU A 23 -0.48 7.23 -18.47
C LEU A 23 -0.41 8.61 -19.17
N GLU A 24 -0.35 9.70 -18.39
CA GLU A 24 -0.15 11.05 -18.93
C GLU A 24 1.20 11.18 -19.66
N LYS A 25 2.27 10.51 -19.21
CA LYS A 25 3.56 10.46 -19.91
C LYS A 25 3.45 9.83 -21.31
N TYR A 26 2.48 8.92 -21.50
CA TYR A 26 2.19 8.28 -22.79
C TYR A 26 1.10 8.99 -23.60
N GLY A 27 0.78 10.24 -23.26
CA GLY A 27 -0.16 11.08 -24.00
C GLY A 27 -1.63 10.73 -23.81
N CYS A 28 -1.99 10.00 -22.76
CA CYS A 28 -3.38 9.75 -22.44
C CYS A 28 -3.99 10.96 -21.72
N GLN A 29 -5.26 11.24 -22.00
CA GLN A 29 -6.05 12.23 -21.27
C GLN A 29 -6.74 11.52 -20.11
N ILE A 30 -6.51 12.01 -18.88
CA ILE A 30 -6.98 11.33 -17.68
C ILE A 30 -8.11 12.11 -17.01
N GLN A 31 -9.28 11.48 -16.92
CA GLN A 31 -10.35 11.88 -16.03
C GLN A 31 -10.12 11.23 -14.67
N PHE A 32 -9.68 12.01 -13.68
CA PHE A 32 -9.36 11.52 -12.34
C PHE A 32 -10.41 12.01 -11.34
N ASP A 33 -11.44 11.20 -11.10
CA ASP A 33 -12.59 11.61 -10.29
C ASP A 33 -13.19 10.44 -9.48
N TYR A 34 -14.28 10.74 -8.75
CA TYR A 34 -15.06 9.73 -8.06
C TYR A 34 -15.83 8.85 -9.05
N GLU A 35 -16.19 7.65 -8.61
CA GLU A 35 -16.84 6.63 -9.42
C GLU A 35 -18.08 7.17 -10.18
N ASP A 36 -18.95 7.91 -9.47
CA ASP A 36 -20.20 8.43 -10.00
C ASP A 36 -20.01 9.56 -11.04
N ASN A 37 -18.81 10.09 -11.19
CA ASN A 37 -18.50 11.22 -12.08
C ASN A 37 -17.70 10.79 -13.31
N LEU A 38 -17.31 9.52 -13.43
CA LEU A 38 -16.56 9.07 -14.60
C LEU A 38 -17.46 9.02 -15.82
N ASP A 39 -17.00 9.56 -16.95
CA ASP A 39 -17.71 9.46 -18.22
C ASP A 39 -17.80 7.99 -18.66
N PRO A 40 -19.02 7.43 -18.80
CA PRO A 40 -19.19 6.06 -19.25
C PRO A 40 -18.76 5.83 -20.72
N ASN A 41 -18.45 6.90 -21.46
CA ASN A 41 -17.95 6.88 -22.84
C ASN A 41 -16.46 7.15 -22.97
N ASN A 42 -15.69 7.19 -21.88
CA ASN A 42 -14.24 7.12 -21.98
C ASN A 42 -13.83 5.88 -22.77
N ASP A 43 -12.63 5.87 -23.36
CA ASP A 43 -12.11 4.65 -23.99
C ASP A 43 -11.95 3.53 -22.97
N ILE A 44 -11.49 3.87 -21.74
CA ILE A 44 -11.26 2.94 -20.63
C ILE A 44 -11.66 3.60 -19.32
N ASN A 45 -12.29 2.85 -18.42
CA ASN A 45 -12.51 3.25 -17.03
C ASN A 45 -11.90 2.23 -16.06
N ILE A 46 -11.01 2.67 -15.17
CA ILE A 46 -10.35 1.87 -14.16
C ILE A 46 -11.00 2.14 -12.79
N PHE A 47 -11.58 1.10 -12.21
CA PHE A 47 -12.29 1.17 -10.93
C PHE A 47 -11.48 0.45 -9.85
N PHE A 48 -11.10 1.19 -8.79
CA PHE A 48 -10.55 0.59 -7.59
C PHE A 48 -11.68 -0.01 -6.76
N MET A 49 -11.74 -1.34 -6.67
CA MET A 49 -12.94 -2.03 -6.28
C MET A 49 -13.28 -1.96 -4.79
N GLY A 50 -14.54 -1.71 -4.54
CA GLY A 50 -15.32 -1.95 -3.35
C GLY A 50 -16.56 -2.74 -3.74
N ILE A 51 -17.74 -2.20 -3.44
CA ILE A 51 -19.04 -2.68 -3.94
C ILE A 51 -19.45 -1.74 -5.07
N ARG A 52 -19.64 -2.30 -6.27
CA ARG A 52 -20.13 -1.63 -7.48
C ARG A 52 -21.22 -2.52 -8.10
N PRO A 53 -22.48 -2.40 -7.61
CA PRO A 53 -23.55 -3.31 -7.98
C PRO A 53 -23.88 -3.21 -9.47
N PHE A 54 -24.20 -4.36 -10.09
CA PHE A 54 -24.53 -4.43 -11.52
C PHE A 54 -25.77 -3.62 -11.90
N TRP A 55 -26.67 -3.37 -10.98
CA TRP A 55 -27.86 -2.53 -11.22
C TRP A 55 -27.57 -1.03 -11.24
N ASN A 56 -26.40 -0.60 -10.79
CA ASN A 56 -25.94 0.79 -10.85
C ASN A 56 -25.08 1.06 -12.11
N ARG A 57 -25.02 0.10 -13.03
CA ARG A 57 -24.23 0.26 -14.24
C ARG A 57 -24.82 1.35 -15.13
N GLU A 58 -24.06 2.39 -15.40
CA GLU A 58 -24.37 3.37 -16.42
C GLU A 58 -24.15 2.80 -17.82
N LYS A 59 -24.98 3.17 -18.77
CA LYS A 59 -24.84 2.78 -20.16
C LYS A 59 -23.70 3.58 -20.79
N GLY A 60 -22.74 2.91 -21.37
CA GLY A 60 -21.61 3.51 -22.08
C GLY A 60 -20.76 2.46 -22.78
N ASN A 61 -19.74 2.91 -23.49
CA ASN A 61 -18.86 2.06 -24.31
C ASN A 61 -17.48 1.82 -23.69
N ALA A 62 -17.20 2.43 -22.53
CA ALA A 62 -15.89 2.29 -21.89
C ALA A 62 -15.55 0.83 -21.59
N ILE A 63 -14.30 0.44 -21.88
CA ILE A 63 -13.73 -0.80 -21.37
C ILE A 63 -13.58 -0.66 -19.85
N GLU A 64 -14.30 -1.47 -19.09
CA GLU A 64 -14.21 -1.46 -17.63
C GLU A 64 -13.09 -2.37 -17.14
N ILE A 65 -12.18 -1.81 -16.34
CA ILE A 65 -11.09 -2.54 -15.67
C ILE A 65 -11.31 -2.43 -14.16
N HIS A 66 -11.36 -3.57 -13.48
CA HIS A 66 -11.52 -3.62 -12.04
C HIS A 66 -10.21 -3.96 -11.34
N GLU A 67 -9.80 -3.12 -10.40
CA GLU A 67 -8.62 -3.36 -9.58
C GLU A 67 -8.98 -3.78 -8.16
N TYR A 68 -8.46 -4.94 -7.76
CA TYR A 68 -8.65 -5.56 -6.46
C TYR A 68 -7.35 -5.47 -5.65
N GLN A 69 -7.32 -4.57 -4.67
CA GLN A 69 -6.13 -4.26 -3.88
C GLN A 69 -5.98 -5.12 -2.63
N SER A 70 -7.09 -5.58 -2.08
CA SER A 70 -7.11 -6.34 -0.83
C SER A 70 -8.35 -7.17 -0.70
N LEU A 71 -8.29 -8.18 0.14
CA LEU A 71 -9.46 -8.91 0.61
C LEU A 71 -10.16 -8.11 1.71
N SER A 72 -11.43 -8.42 1.96
CA SER A 72 -12.20 -7.81 3.03
C SER A 72 -11.64 -8.17 4.40
N THR A 73 -11.81 -7.27 5.36
CA THR A 73 -11.37 -7.41 6.74
C THR A 73 -12.54 -7.29 7.71
N GLY A 74 -12.30 -7.53 9.00
CA GLY A 74 -13.30 -7.45 10.08
C GLY A 74 -14.24 -8.66 10.08
N SER A 75 -15.49 -8.47 10.54
CA SER A 75 -16.46 -9.58 10.69
C SER A 75 -16.86 -10.15 9.33
N TYR A 76 -16.86 -11.47 9.22
CA TYR A 76 -17.27 -12.24 8.03
C TYR A 76 -16.56 -11.85 6.70
N PRO A 77 -15.23 -11.77 6.66
CA PRO A 77 -14.51 -11.26 5.49
C PRO A 77 -14.77 -12.07 4.23
N LYS A 78 -14.79 -13.41 4.32
CA LYS A 78 -15.09 -14.29 3.18
C LYS A 78 -16.48 -14.08 2.59
N LEU A 79 -17.49 -13.83 3.45
CA LEU A 79 -18.84 -13.54 3.00
C LEU A 79 -18.90 -12.20 2.26
N LYS A 80 -18.20 -11.18 2.78
CA LYS A 80 -18.10 -9.87 2.10
C LYS A 80 -17.48 -10.00 0.72
N ASP A 81 -16.41 -10.78 0.58
CA ASP A 81 -15.74 -10.99 -0.71
C ASP A 81 -16.63 -11.81 -1.67
N TYR A 82 -17.37 -12.79 -1.16
CA TYR A 82 -18.38 -13.52 -1.94
C TYR A 82 -19.49 -12.60 -2.45
N ILE A 83 -20.03 -11.72 -1.59
CA ILE A 83 -21.05 -10.72 -2.00
C ILE A 83 -20.49 -9.82 -3.08
N LYS A 84 -19.29 -9.27 -2.92
CA LYS A 84 -18.63 -8.46 -3.96
C LYS A 84 -18.51 -9.20 -5.29
N LYS A 85 -18.12 -10.48 -5.24
CA LYS A 85 -17.98 -11.32 -6.43
C LYS A 85 -19.27 -11.48 -7.20
N VAL A 86 -20.42 -11.64 -6.50
CA VAL A 86 -21.73 -11.88 -7.11
C VAL A 86 -22.42 -10.59 -7.52
N VAL A 87 -22.31 -9.54 -6.70
CA VAL A 87 -23.06 -8.29 -6.85
C VAL A 87 -22.39 -7.34 -7.82
N ASN A 88 -21.06 -7.34 -7.87
CA ASN A 88 -20.34 -6.37 -8.70
C ASN A 88 -20.54 -6.61 -10.20
N ILE A 89 -20.52 -5.50 -10.95
CA ILE A 89 -20.47 -5.51 -12.41
C ILE A 89 -19.36 -6.43 -12.88
N LYS A 90 -19.57 -7.19 -13.96
CA LYS A 90 -18.50 -7.95 -14.61
C LYS A 90 -17.66 -7.01 -15.47
N PRO A 91 -16.35 -6.88 -15.19
CA PRO A 91 -15.47 -6.03 -15.98
C PRO A 91 -15.02 -6.71 -17.27
N ASN A 92 -14.37 -5.95 -18.13
CA ASN A 92 -13.67 -6.51 -19.30
C ASN A 92 -12.33 -7.11 -18.89
N LYS A 93 -11.65 -6.53 -17.89
CA LYS A 93 -10.33 -6.96 -17.42
C LYS A 93 -10.21 -6.76 -15.90
N ARG A 94 -9.26 -7.47 -15.28
CA ARG A 94 -8.97 -7.31 -13.85
C ARG A 94 -7.49 -7.04 -13.59
N ILE A 95 -7.23 -6.28 -12.54
CA ILE A 95 -5.91 -6.10 -11.96
C ILE A 95 -6.00 -6.56 -10.51
N PHE A 96 -5.09 -7.42 -10.09
CA PHE A 96 -4.99 -7.84 -8.70
C PHE A 96 -3.68 -7.35 -8.10
N LEU A 97 -3.71 -6.97 -6.83
CA LEU A 97 -2.49 -6.62 -6.12
C LEU A 97 -1.45 -7.75 -6.24
N ASN A 98 -1.87 -8.98 -5.95
CA ASN A 98 -1.03 -10.17 -6.05
C ASN A 98 -1.88 -11.44 -6.20
N GLU A 99 -1.20 -12.58 -6.31
CA GLU A 99 -1.83 -13.89 -6.43
C GLU A 99 -2.71 -14.25 -5.23
N ASN A 100 -2.30 -13.86 -4.01
CA ASN A 100 -3.07 -14.15 -2.80
C ASN A 100 -4.43 -13.45 -2.80
N VAL A 101 -4.49 -12.20 -3.25
CA VAL A 101 -5.75 -11.46 -3.40
C VAL A 101 -6.62 -12.12 -4.47
N HIS A 102 -6.05 -12.52 -5.60
CA HIS A 102 -6.78 -13.23 -6.67
C HIS A 102 -7.36 -14.55 -6.17
N LYS A 103 -6.54 -15.40 -5.53
CA LYS A 103 -6.98 -16.68 -4.94
C LYS A 103 -8.08 -16.48 -3.90
N GLY A 104 -7.99 -15.42 -3.10
CA GLY A 104 -8.98 -15.11 -2.08
C GLY A 104 -10.37 -14.79 -2.63
N PHE A 105 -10.45 -14.09 -3.77
CA PHE A 105 -11.73 -13.86 -4.48
C PHE A 105 -12.25 -15.10 -5.20
N CYS A 106 -11.35 -16.00 -5.65
CA CYS A 106 -11.73 -17.26 -6.30
C CYS A 106 -12.73 -17.06 -7.45
N PHE A 107 -12.45 -16.14 -8.38
CA PHE A 107 -13.26 -15.96 -9.58
C PHE A 107 -13.20 -17.23 -10.46
N GLN A 108 -14.35 -17.63 -11.05
CA GLN A 108 -14.49 -18.83 -11.87
C GLN A 108 -14.76 -18.49 -13.34
N ASP A 109 -14.52 -17.26 -13.74
CA ASP A 109 -14.70 -16.80 -15.12
C ASP A 109 -13.35 -16.70 -15.87
N SER A 110 -13.42 -16.47 -17.18
CA SER A 110 -12.25 -16.36 -18.07
C SER A 110 -11.83 -14.90 -18.31
N ILE A 111 -12.23 -13.95 -17.47
CA ILE A 111 -11.87 -12.54 -17.63
C ILE A 111 -10.35 -12.38 -17.50
N PRO A 112 -9.68 -11.75 -18.48
CA PRO A 112 -8.23 -11.53 -18.45
C PRO A 112 -7.80 -10.75 -17.21
N PHE A 113 -6.65 -11.09 -16.64
CA PHE A 113 -6.13 -10.41 -15.49
C PHE A 113 -4.60 -10.32 -15.50
N ILE A 114 -4.07 -9.38 -14.71
CA ILE A 114 -2.65 -9.27 -14.37
C ILE A 114 -2.47 -9.09 -12.88
N TYR A 115 -1.26 -9.42 -12.39
CA TYR A 115 -0.81 -9.04 -11.05
C TYR A 115 0.06 -7.80 -11.13
N ARG A 116 -0.16 -6.86 -10.21
CA ARG A 116 0.56 -5.59 -10.22
C ARG A 116 1.64 -5.50 -9.13
N ASP A 117 1.32 -5.96 -7.92
CA ASP A 117 2.04 -5.69 -6.67
C ASP A 117 2.02 -4.20 -6.28
N MET A 118 2.64 -3.83 -5.16
CA MET A 118 2.66 -2.47 -4.66
C MET A 118 3.88 -1.72 -5.20
N GLY A 119 3.70 -0.42 -5.46
CA GLY A 119 4.77 0.45 -5.87
C GLY A 119 5.05 1.57 -4.85
N VAL A 120 6.17 2.25 -5.01
CA VAL A 120 6.63 3.37 -4.22
C VAL A 120 6.80 4.60 -5.10
N ASP A 121 6.41 5.76 -4.60
CA ASP A 121 6.62 7.03 -5.30
C ASP A 121 8.10 7.38 -5.38
N SER A 122 8.51 7.97 -6.51
CA SER A 122 9.91 8.35 -6.76
C SER A 122 10.47 9.31 -5.73
N SER A 123 9.63 10.08 -5.04
CA SER A 123 10.03 11.04 -3.99
C SER A 123 10.66 10.38 -2.76
N PHE A 124 10.44 9.07 -2.55
CA PHE A 124 11.06 8.32 -1.46
C PHE A 124 12.48 7.87 -1.75
N PHE A 125 12.90 7.90 -3.01
CA PHE A 125 14.25 7.51 -3.41
C PHE A 125 15.20 8.71 -3.37
N ASN A 126 16.48 8.45 -3.12
CA ASN A 126 17.55 9.46 -3.15
C ASN A 126 17.38 10.61 -2.13
N LEU A 127 16.80 10.33 -0.96
CA LEU A 127 16.70 11.31 0.11
C LEU A 127 18.08 11.66 0.66
N LYS A 128 18.33 12.95 0.89
CA LYS A 128 19.49 13.39 1.66
C LYS A 128 19.19 13.13 3.13
N LYS A 129 19.78 12.07 3.67
CA LYS A 129 19.64 11.77 5.09
C LYS A 129 20.44 12.75 5.94
N ASN A 130 19.94 13.05 7.11
CA ASN A 130 20.70 13.74 8.13
C ASN A 130 21.85 12.86 8.60
N ILE A 131 23.02 13.45 8.85
CA ILE A 131 24.18 12.73 9.36
C ILE A 131 23.84 12.13 10.74
N GLU A 132 23.14 12.91 11.58
CA GLU A 132 22.61 12.44 12.86
C GLU A 132 21.08 12.42 12.77
N PRO A 133 20.45 11.24 12.93
CA PRO A 133 19.00 11.14 12.96
C PRO A 133 18.39 11.93 14.12
N GLU A 134 17.30 12.64 13.87
CA GLU A 134 16.53 13.32 14.90
C GLU A 134 15.68 12.34 15.71
N TYR A 135 15.26 11.25 15.08
CA TYR A 135 14.46 10.17 15.66
C TYR A 135 15.10 8.81 15.36
N ASP A 136 15.01 7.89 16.34
CA ASP A 136 15.48 6.53 16.13
C ASP A 136 14.49 5.77 15.24
N ILE A 137 13.19 5.82 15.57
CA ILE A 137 12.15 5.00 14.92
C ILE A 137 11.02 5.90 14.40
N VAL A 138 10.60 5.67 13.15
CA VAL A 138 9.36 6.19 12.61
C VAL A 138 8.32 5.07 12.43
N TYR A 139 7.08 5.34 12.83
CA TYR A 139 5.91 4.57 12.39
C TYR A 139 5.01 5.45 11.54
N CYS A 140 4.66 5.00 10.34
CA CYS A 140 3.73 5.69 9.45
C CYS A 140 2.53 4.79 9.11
N GLY A 141 1.32 5.26 9.45
CA GLY A 141 0.09 4.56 9.11
C GLY A 141 -1.00 4.64 10.18
N SER A 142 -2.08 3.87 9.97
CA SER A 142 -3.16 3.78 10.96
C SER A 142 -2.71 2.99 12.18
N ILE A 143 -3.07 3.50 13.35
CA ILE A 143 -2.90 2.81 14.63
C ILE A 143 -4.08 1.89 14.92
N SER A 144 -5.29 2.35 14.59
CA SER A 144 -6.54 1.62 14.82
C SER A 144 -6.55 0.22 14.19
N GLY A 145 -7.09 -0.75 14.91
CA GLY A 145 -7.32 -2.11 14.44
C GLY A 145 -6.06 -2.96 14.31
N ARG A 146 -4.91 -2.49 14.80
CA ARG A 146 -3.64 -3.26 14.83
C ARG A 146 -3.34 -3.72 16.25
N VAL A 147 -3.84 -4.91 16.57
CA VAL A 147 -3.62 -5.53 17.89
C VAL A 147 -2.12 -5.63 18.20
N GLY A 148 -1.71 -5.15 19.38
CA GLY A 148 -0.33 -5.18 19.86
C GLY A 148 0.58 -4.06 19.35
N LEU A 149 0.15 -3.23 18.38
CA LEU A 149 0.98 -2.14 17.86
C LEU A 149 1.21 -1.04 18.90
N VAL A 150 0.17 -0.64 19.62
CA VAL A 150 0.27 0.42 20.65
C VAL A 150 1.24 -0.01 21.72
N ASP A 151 1.12 -1.23 22.23
CA ASP A 151 2.00 -1.77 23.27
C ASP A 151 3.45 -1.85 22.77
N ALA A 152 3.65 -2.27 21.51
CA ALA A 152 4.97 -2.31 20.90
C ALA A 152 5.62 -0.92 20.83
N ILE A 153 4.89 0.10 20.38
CA ILE A 153 5.39 1.47 20.27
C ILE A 153 5.73 2.03 21.66
N ILE A 154 4.84 1.86 22.65
CA ILE A 154 5.07 2.32 24.04
C ILE A 154 6.29 1.60 24.64
N LYS A 155 6.43 0.29 24.44
CA LYS A 155 7.59 -0.44 24.95
C LYS A 155 8.89 0.05 24.31
N LEU A 156 8.89 0.28 23.02
CA LEU A 156 10.08 0.77 22.30
C LEU A 156 10.44 2.20 22.71
N SER A 157 9.46 3.05 23.04
CA SER A 157 9.73 4.45 23.44
C SER A 157 10.51 4.58 24.74
N SER A 158 10.60 3.52 25.56
CA SER A 158 11.44 3.52 26.76
C SER A 158 12.96 3.55 26.46
N GLN A 159 13.36 3.21 25.23
CA GLN A 159 14.76 3.12 24.80
C GLN A 159 15.05 3.93 23.53
N TYR A 160 14.03 4.27 22.75
CA TYR A 160 14.17 4.90 21.43
C TYR A 160 13.29 6.15 21.32
N LYS A 161 13.81 7.18 20.67
CA LYS A 161 13.05 8.37 20.32
C LYS A 161 12.16 8.08 19.10
N ILE A 162 10.85 8.08 19.32
CA ILE A 162 9.88 7.63 18.31
C ILE A 162 9.06 8.79 17.78
N ILE A 163 8.84 8.80 16.45
CA ILE A 163 7.87 9.67 15.78
C ILE A 163 6.78 8.81 15.09
N VAL A 164 5.51 9.20 15.30
CA VAL A 164 4.33 8.53 14.72
C VAL A 164 3.62 9.47 13.76
N ILE A 165 3.44 9.02 12.51
CA ILE A 165 2.74 9.74 11.44
C ILE A 165 1.42 9.02 11.16
N GLY A 166 0.29 9.67 11.41
CA GLY A 166 -1.04 9.12 11.15
C GLY A 166 -2.11 9.58 12.13
N SER A 167 -3.34 9.12 11.89
CA SER A 167 -4.44 9.41 12.81
C SER A 167 -4.32 8.54 14.06
N ILE A 168 -4.52 9.16 15.21
CA ILE A 168 -4.43 8.52 16.52
C ILE A 168 -5.74 8.81 17.25
N GLU A 169 -6.34 7.79 17.85
CA GLU A 169 -7.54 7.92 18.69
C GLU A 169 -7.19 8.61 20.00
N LYS A 170 -8.17 9.28 20.63
CA LYS A 170 -7.93 10.09 21.84
C LYS A 170 -7.31 9.28 22.97
N GLU A 171 -7.76 8.06 23.15
CA GLU A 171 -7.27 7.15 24.20
C GLU A 171 -5.80 6.81 24.00
N VAL A 172 -5.40 6.54 22.77
CA VAL A 172 -4.01 6.22 22.41
C VAL A 172 -3.14 7.48 22.42
N TYR A 173 -3.71 8.63 22.06
CA TYR A 173 -2.98 9.92 22.07
C TYR A 173 -2.39 10.22 23.43
N SER A 174 -3.19 10.12 24.50
CA SER A 174 -2.72 10.38 25.88
C SER A 174 -1.65 9.38 26.32
N LEU A 175 -1.75 8.12 25.89
CA LEU A 175 -0.73 7.11 26.19
C LEU A 175 0.61 7.44 25.53
N PHE A 176 0.57 7.86 24.25
CA PHE A 176 1.77 8.22 23.51
C PHE A 176 2.40 9.51 24.02
N GLU A 177 1.59 10.51 24.38
CA GLU A 177 2.06 11.76 24.98
C GLU A 177 2.81 11.50 26.30
N ASN A 178 2.23 10.70 27.19
CA ASN A 178 2.86 10.30 28.44
C ASN A 178 4.15 9.48 28.26
N ALA A 179 4.25 8.75 27.14
CA ALA A 179 5.44 7.99 26.78
C ALA A 179 6.51 8.82 26.01
N GLY A 180 6.30 10.13 25.83
CA GLY A 180 7.22 11.02 25.13
C GLY A 180 7.33 10.80 23.64
N ILE A 181 6.32 10.17 23.02
CA ILE A 181 6.29 9.86 21.59
C ILE A 181 5.84 11.10 20.83
N VAL A 182 6.59 11.47 19.78
CA VAL A 182 6.22 12.61 18.91
C VAL A 182 5.13 12.16 17.93
N MET A 183 4.07 12.94 17.85
CA MET A 183 2.91 12.64 17.01
C MET A 183 2.65 13.80 16.03
N THR A 184 2.65 13.50 14.72
CA THR A 184 2.40 14.54 13.70
C THR A 184 0.93 14.66 13.33
N GLY A 185 0.10 13.66 13.67
CA GLY A 185 -1.22 13.52 13.07
C GLY A 185 -1.12 13.14 11.59
N ARG A 186 -2.21 13.35 10.84
CA ARG A 186 -2.18 13.20 9.37
C ARG A 186 -1.47 14.39 8.75
N ILE A 187 -0.48 14.10 7.92
CA ILE A 187 0.25 15.09 7.12
C ILE A 187 0.08 14.79 5.63
N ASP A 188 0.31 15.79 4.79
CA ASP A 188 0.36 15.59 3.34
C ASP A 188 1.51 14.64 3.01
N ARG A 189 1.23 13.67 2.13
CA ARG A 189 2.18 12.62 1.76
C ARG A 189 3.50 13.17 1.22
N LYS A 190 3.49 14.30 0.55
CA LYS A 190 4.71 14.94 0.03
C LYS A 190 5.74 15.32 1.11
N PHE A 191 5.31 15.46 2.37
CA PHE A 191 6.20 15.76 3.50
C PHE A 191 6.72 14.52 4.24
N ILE A 192 6.18 13.34 3.96
CA ILE A 192 6.60 12.08 4.60
C ILE A 192 8.08 11.78 4.33
N PRO A 193 8.60 11.92 3.08
CA PRO A 193 10.01 11.69 2.79
C PRO A 193 10.97 12.55 3.63
N GLU A 194 10.62 13.81 3.90
CA GLU A 194 11.43 14.72 4.73
C GLU A 194 11.53 14.24 6.18
N ILE A 195 10.47 13.62 6.71
CA ILE A 195 10.50 13.04 8.06
C ILE A 195 11.33 11.76 8.06
N TYR A 196 11.17 10.91 7.02
CA TYR A 196 11.98 9.69 6.92
C TYR A 196 13.48 10.00 6.85
N ALA A 197 13.86 11.09 6.18
CA ALA A 197 15.26 11.53 6.11
C ALA A 197 15.89 11.85 7.50
N LYS A 198 15.06 12.10 8.52
CA LYS A 198 15.45 12.39 9.90
C LYS A 198 15.43 11.16 10.81
N CYS A 199 15.11 9.99 10.28
CA CYS A 199 14.92 8.75 11.05
C CYS A 199 15.96 7.71 10.69
N LYS A 200 16.28 6.82 11.65
CA LYS A 200 17.18 5.69 11.44
C LYS A 200 16.41 4.44 11.00
N TYR A 201 15.36 4.10 11.72
CA TYR A 201 14.57 2.89 11.51
C TYR A 201 13.13 3.19 11.14
N GLY A 202 12.54 2.34 10.29
CA GLY A 202 11.10 2.29 10.02
C GLY A 202 10.45 1.10 10.72
N LEU A 203 9.41 1.33 11.52
CA LEU A 203 8.68 0.25 12.19
C LEU A 203 7.58 -0.32 11.30
N ASN A 204 7.75 -1.56 10.89
CA ASN A 204 6.74 -2.36 10.23
C ASN A 204 6.12 -3.34 11.21
N TYR A 205 4.97 -3.00 11.76
CA TYR A 205 4.20 -3.89 12.63
C TYR A 205 2.88 -4.26 11.96
N THR A 206 2.67 -5.56 11.76
CA THR A 206 1.45 -6.10 11.17
C THR A 206 1.05 -7.35 11.95
N PRO A 207 -0.16 -7.42 12.53
CA PRO A 207 -0.65 -8.63 13.17
C PRO A 207 -0.59 -9.83 12.21
N ASP A 208 -0.08 -10.98 12.67
CA ASP A 208 -0.03 -12.19 11.84
C ASP A 208 -1.40 -12.86 11.75
N ILE A 209 -2.37 -12.11 11.22
CA ILE A 209 -3.77 -12.51 11.07
C ILE A 209 -4.19 -12.28 9.62
N TYR A 210 -4.81 -13.32 9.01
CA TYR A 210 -5.39 -13.22 7.68
C TYR A 210 -6.52 -12.17 7.62
N PRO A 211 -6.57 -11.32 6.59
CA PRO A 211 -5.71 -11.25 5.40
C PRO A 211 -4.53 -10.26 5.53
N TYR A 212 -4.29 -9.68 6.69
CA TYR A 212 -3.23 -8.67 6.86
C TYR A 212 -1.83 -9.23 6.62
N ASN A 213 -1.62 -10.48 7.04
CA ASN A 213 -0.31 -11.13 6.99
C ASN A 213 0.17 -11.51 5.58
N ILE A 214 -0.72 -11.50 4.58
CA ILE A 214 -0.39 -11.80 3.18
C ILE A 214 -0.34 -10.56 2.27
N GLN A 215 -0.60 -9.38 2.83
CA GLN A 215 -0.64 -8.14 2.05
C GLN A 215 0.73 -7.47 2.02
N THR A 216 1.10 -6.92 0.85
CA THR A 216 2.32 -6.12 0.70
C THR A 216 2.27 -4.90 1.60
N SER A 217 3.30 -4.72 2.42
CA SER A 217 3.44 -3.56 3.28
C SER A 217 4.03 -2.38 2.52
N THR A 218 3.18 -1.46 2.08
CA THR A 218 3.61 -0.24 1.39
C THR A 218 4.60 0.59 2.19
N LYS A 219 4.38 0.73 3.50
CA LYS A 219 5.29 1.48 4.38
C LYS A 219 6.69 0.87 4.44
N THR A 220 6.79 -0.48 4.42
CA THR A 220 8.09 -1.16 4.39
C THR A 220 8.86 -0.84 3.12
N LEU A 221 8.17 -0.85 1.97
CA LEU A 221 8.78 -0.46 0.70
C LEU A 221 9.23 1.00 0.72
N GLU A 222 8.43 1.89 1.30
CA GLU A 222 8.78 3.32 1.45
C GLU A 222 9.97 3.53 2.38
N TYR A 223 10.05 2.80 3.50
CA TYR A 223 11.20 2.85 4.41
C TYR A 223 12.48 2.43 3.68
N LEU A 224 12.46 1.28 3.01
CA LEU A 224 13.61 0.79 2.26
C LEU A 224 14.00 1.74 1.12
N ALA A 225 13.02 2.27 0.35
CA ALA A 225 13.27 3.25 -0.70
C ALA A 225 13.93 4.53 -0.15
N SER A 226 13.57 4.91 1.07
CA SER A 226 14.16 6.04 1.80
C SER A 226 15.48 5.70 2.47
N GLY A 227 15.97 4.46 2.31
CA GLY A 227 17.21 3.97 2.90
C GLY A 227 17.15 3.78 4.42
N LEU A 228 15.96 3.64 5.03
CA LEU A 228 15.83 3.29 6.44
C LEU A 228 16.06 1.78 6.61
N GLU A 229 16.66 1.41 7.73
CA GLU A 229 16.63 0.02 8.17
C GLU A 229 15.24 -0.30 8.74
N VAL A 230 14.76 -1.53 8.52
CA VAL A 230 13.40 -1.92 8.91
C VAL A 230 13.41 -2.77 10.17
N ILE A 231 12.60 -2.36 11.16
CA ILE A 231 12.24 -3.19 12.31
C ILE A 231 10.86 -3.79 12.03
N SER A 232 10.72 -5.11 12.09
CA SER A 232 9.45 -5.79 11.81
C SER A 232 9.17 -6.93 12.79
N ASN A 233 7.91 -7.11 13.17
CA ASN A 233 7.51 -8.40 13.72
C ASN A 233 7.49 -9.45 12.61
N ARG A 234 7.63 -10.74 13.00
CA ARG A 234 7.54 -11.84 12.05
C ARG A 234 6.10 -12.06 11.63
N TYR A 235 5.87 -12.13 10.34
CA TYR A 235 4.61 -12.54 9.72
C TYR A 235 4.89 -12.93 8.26
N TYR A 236 3.98 -13.67 7.66
CA TYR A 236 4.20 -14.34 6.37
C TYR A 236 4.81 -13.42 5.29
N TRP A 237 4.18 -12.26 5.00
CA TRP A 237 4.69 -11.38 3.93
C TRP A 237 6.07 -10.83 4.24
N ALA A 238 6.38 -10.47 5.49
CA ALA A 238 7.67 -9.89 5.83
C ALA A 238 8.81 -10.91 5.64
N GLU A 239 8.60 -12.15 6.06
CA GLU A 239 9.60 -13.22 5.90
C GLU A 239 9.78 -13.59 4.42
N ASP A 240 8.68 -13.76 3.67
CA ASP A 240 8.70 -14.04 2.23
C ASP A 240 9.35 -12.89 1.43
N PHE A 241 9.08 -11.63 1.79
CA PHE A 241 9.70 -10.47 1.16
C PHE A 241 11.21 -10.43 1.39
N CYS A 242 11.67 -10.69 2.61
CA CYS A 242 13.08 -10.78 2.94
C CYS A 242 13.79 -11.87 2.11
N LEU A 243 13.18 -13.05 2.04
CA LEU A 243 13.72 -14.18 1.29
C LEU A 243 13.79 -13.88 -0.22
N ARG A 244 12.72 -13.38 -0.82
CA ARG A 244 12.65 -13.12 -2.27
C ARG A 244 13.58 -12.02 -2.75
N ASN A 245 13.87 -11.05 -1.90
CA ASN A 245 14.67 -9.88 -2.26
C ASN A 245 16.09 -9.92 -1.68
N ASN A 246 16.45 -10.98 -0.95
CA ASN A 246 17.72 -11.08 -0.23
C ASN A 246 17.97 -9.87 0.68
N ILE A 247 16.93 -9.47 1.43
CA ILE A 247 16.95 -8.35 2.37
C ILE A 247 16.80 -8.87 3.79
N SER A 248 17.45 -8.24 4.74
CA SER A 248 17.34 -8.54 6.16
C SER A 248 16.65 -7.42 6.91
N PHE A 249 15.78 -7.79 7.86
CA PHE A 249 15.16 -6.89 8.81
C PHE A 249 15.72 -7.12 10.22
N HIS A 250 15.60 -6.11 11.08
CA HIS A 250 15.67 -6.30 12.52
C HIS A 250 14.33 -6.84 13.01
N TRP A 251 14.38 -7.92 13.78
CA TRP A 251 13.15 -8.57 14.19
C TRP A 251 12.68 -8.12 15.58
N TYR A 252 11.48 -7.59 15.65
CA TYR A 252 10.79 -7.32 16.91
C TYR A 252 10.15 -8.60 17.42
N ASN A 253 10.62 -9.10 18.56
CA ASN A 253 10.14 -10.32 19.18
C ASN A 253 10.07 -10.15 20.71
N ASN A 254 9.02 -10.64 21.34
CA ASN A 254 8.85 -10.58 22.80
C ASN A 254 9.18 -9.21 23.43
N MET A 255 8.72 -8.14 22.80
CA MET A 255 8.93 -6.75 23.22
C MET A 255 10.37 -6.23 23.14
N GLU A 256 11.24 -6.90 22.41
CA GLU A 256 12.64 -6.51 22.19
C GLU A 256 12.98 -6.52 20.69
N ILE A 257 13.95 -5.70 20.29
CA ILE A 257 14.51 -5.73 18.95
C ILE A 257 15.72 -6.65 18.93
N ILE A 258 15.64 -7.69 18.12
CA ILE A 258 16.79 -8.52 17.79
C ILE A 258 17.48 -7.88 16.60
N PHE A 259 18.58 -7.17 16.87
CA PHE A 259 19.38 -6.56 15.81
C PHE A 259 20.12 -7.65 15.04
N SER A 260 19.95 -7.68 13.72
CA SER A 260 20.85 -8.42 12.83
C SER A 260 22.23 -7.76 12.89
N SER A 261 23.25 -8.54 13.14
CA SER A 261 24.64 -8.06 13.34
C SER A 261 25.25 -7.43 12.08
N THR A 262 24.68 -7.71 10.91
CA THR A 262 25.07 -7.12 9.62
C THR A 262 23.84 -6.99 8.74
N ILE A 263 23.25 -5.78 8.68
CA ILE A 263 22.32 -5.45 7.60
C ILE A 263 23.14 -4.73 6.53
N ASP A 264 23.66 -5.51 5.57
CA ASP A 264 24.20 -4.99 4.32
C ASP A 264 23.19 -5.33 3.21
N ASN A 265 22.07 -4.61 3.22
CA ASN A 265 21.04 -4.79 2.22
C ASN A 265 21.43 -4.09 0.93
N ASP A 266 21.50 -4.83 -0.18
CA ASP A 266 21.50 -4.20 -1.49
C ASP A 266 20.11 -3.62 -1.80
N LEU A 267 19.94 -2.35 -1.48
CA LEU A 267 18.68 -1.63 -1.71
C LEU A 267 18.44 -1.31 -3.20
N SER A 268 19.36 -1.65 -4.11
CA SER A 268 19.14 -1.46 -5.55
C SER A 268 17.91 -2.22 -6.06
N VAL A 269 17.63 -3.39 -5.45
CA VAL A 269 16.44 -4.20 -5.75
C VAL A 269 15.13 -3.45 -5.46
N ILE A 270 15.14 -2.50 -4.52
CA ILE A 270 13.95 -1.72 -4.16
C ILE A 270 13.52 -0.76 -5.28
N LYS A 271 14.45 -0.36 -6.17
CA LYS A 271 14.10 0.41 -7.37
C LYS A 271 13.13 -0.32 -8.29
N ASN A 272 13.09 -1.64 -8.26
CA ASN A 272 12.10 -2.42 -9.01
C ASN A 272 10.67 -2.17 -8.51
N TYR A 273 10.51 -1.62 -7.31
CA TYR A 273 9.23 -1.23 -6.73
C TYR A 273 8.89 0.25 -6.95
N GLU A 274 9.71 1.06 -7.64
CA GLU A 274 9.29 2.38 -8.11
C GLU A 274 8.11 2.22 -9.07
N TRP A 275 7.07 3.05 -8.94
CA TRP A 275 5.83 2.91 -9.70
C TRP A 275 6.03 2.79 -11.20
N ASN A 276 6.93 3.58 -11.80
CA ASN A 276 7.19 3.46 -13.23
C ASN A 276 7.73 2.06 -13.58
N ASN A 277 8.68 1.54 -12.80
CA ASN A 277 9.27 0.23 -13.04
C ASN A 277 8.27 -0.91 -12.83
N VAL A 278 7.37 -0.78 -11.84
CA VAL A 278 6.27 -1.73 -11.63
C VAL A 278 5.36 -1.77 -12.87
N LEU A 279 4.94 -0.60 -13.36
CA LEU A 279 3.99 -0.51 -14.48
C LEU A 279 4.60 -0.93 -15.81
N GLU A 280 5.89 -0.61 -16.04
CA GLU A 280 6.64 -1.07 -17.22
C GLU A 280 6.79 -2.60 -17.23
N ARG A 281 7.21 -3.18 -16.11
CA ARG A 281 7.42 -4.63 -15.96
C ARG A 281 6.18 -5.44 -16.30
N ILE A 282 5.00 -4.96 -15.91
CA ILE A 282 3.73 -5.65 -16.20
C ILE A 282 3.14 -5.26 -17.55
N LYS A 283 3.84 -4.43 -18.36
CA LYS A 283 3.35 -3.89 -19.64
C LYS A 283 1.95 -3.27 -19.50
N PHE A 284 1.79 -2.42 -18.46
CA PHE A 284 0.49 -1.91 -18.03
C PHE A 284 -0.27 -1.23 -19.18
N LEU A 285 0.40 -0.38 -19.94
CA LEU A 285 -0.21 0.33 -21.07
C LEU A 285 -0.73 -0.63 -22.15
N ASP A 286 0.06 -1.64 -22.50
CA ASP A 286 -0.33 -2.64 -23.50
C ASP A 286 -1.51 -3.47 -22.99
N TYR A 287 -1.48 -3.86 -21.70
CA TYR A 287 -2.55 -4.61 -21.10
C TYR A 287 -3.88 -3.87 -21.13
N ILE A 288 -3.91 -2.59 -20.76
CA ILE A 288 -5.16 -1.83 -20.76
C ILE A 288 -5.68 -1.56 -22.17
N LYS A 289 -4.78 -1.40 -23.17
CA LYS A 289 -5.12 -1.13 -24.58
C LYS A 289 -5.48 -2.38 -25.38
N ALA A 290 -5.00 -3.56 -24.99
CA ALA A 290 -5.28 -4.78 -25.75
C ALA A 290 -6.79 -4.95 -25.97
N ASP A 291 -7.20 -5.23 -27.18
CA ASP A 291 -8.59 -5.54 -27.50
C ASP A 291 -9.04 -6.82 -26.78
N LYS A 292 -10.36 -7.03 -26.68
CA LYS A 292 -10.99 -8.14 -25.97
C LYS A 292 -10.55 -9.51 -26.47
#